data_c2a5cb3889ef8692a80ec691ff863141
#
_entry.id   c2a5cb3889ef8692a80ec691ff863141
#
_cell.length_a   1.000
_cell.length_b   1.000
_cell.length_c   1.000
_cell.angle_alpha   90.00
_cell.angle_beta   90.00
_cell.angle_gamma   90.00
#
_symmetry.space_group_name_H-M   'P 1'
#
loop_
_entity.id
_entity.type
_entity.pdbx_description
1 polymer ?
#
loop_
_entity_poly.entity_id
_entity_poly.type
_entity_poly.pdbx_seq_one_letter_code
_entity_poly.pdbx_strand_id
1 'polypeptide(L)'
;LTEGLAKTAMAQGIEVYTGYGMSETAPLISLTEFSLDEPEMSEDEDITRRCMTGKPVLMVDAQIWSSNNESVGTGQDNTGELVLRAPWLTQSYLKNDDAGKELWENGYMHTQDIAYIRPDGYIRITDRLKDVIKSGGEWISSLEIETILSLHPAVADVSVIGIRDKQWGERPLALIVLKPNAQDTSVDDIKAIAEKAVERGIIPKYGVPSQFKFVNELPKTSVGKHDKKVMREMYADQTEV
;
A
#
# COMPACT_ATOMS: atom_id res chain seq x y z
N LEU A 1 -7.86 -4.60 3.34
CA LEU A 1 -8.43 -5.94 3.36
C LEU A 1 -7.61 -6.86 2.46
N THR A 2 -7.18 -8.03 2.96
CA THR A 2 -6.44 -9.03 2.17
C THR A 2 -7.43 -9.98 1.46
N GLU A 3 -7.07 -10.46 0.27
CA GLU A 3 -7.90 -11.39 -0.50
C GLU A 3 -8.17 -12.71 0.27
N GLY A 4 -7.17 -13.21 1.03
CA GLY A 4 -7.34 -14.40 1.84
C GLY A 4 -8.42 -14.24 2.94
N LEU A 5 -8.48 -13.06 3.58
CA LEU A 5 -9.50 -12.75 4.56
C LEU A 5 -10.88 -12.59 3.90
N ALA A 6 -10.93 -11.90 2.74
CA ALA A 6 -12.15 -11.76 1.96
C ALA A 6 -12.72 -13.12 1.55
N LYS A 7 -11.89 -14.02 0.99
CA LYS A 7 -12.27 -15.41 0.66
C LYS A 7 -12.86 -16.15 1.84
N THR A 8 -12.19 -16.07 3.00
CA THR A 8 -12.64 -16.73 4.21
C THR A 8 -14.00 -16.22 4.69
N ALA A 9 -14.21 -14.90 4.64
CA ALA A 9 -15.47 -14.29 5.04
C ALA A 9 -16.61 -14.67 4.07
N MET A 10 -16.36 -14.58 2.76
CA MET A 10 -17.33 -14.91 1.73
C MET A 10 -17.72 -16.40 1.77
N ALA A 11 -16.79 -17.29 2.07
CA ALA A 11 -17.08 -18.72 2.29
C ALA A 11 -18.01 -18.97 3.49
N GLN A 12 -18.14 -18.01 4.41
CA GLN A 12 -19.11 -18.04 5.52
C GLN A 12 -20.41 -17.28 5.21
N GLY A 13 -20.62 -16.88 3.96
CA GLY A 13 -21.80 -16.12 3.54
C GLY A 13 -21.78 -14.64 3.92
N ILE A 14 -20.61 -14.09 4.27
CA ILE A 14 -20.46 -12.67 4.62
C ILE A 14 -20.11 -11.88 3.35
N GLU A 15 -20.99 -10.96 2.94
CA GLU A 15 -20.68 -10.03 1.86
C GLU A 15 -19.64 -9.01 2.29
N VAL A 16 -18.60 -8.84 1.47
CA VAL A 16 -17.46 -7.97 1.76
C VAL A 16 -17.46 -6.76 0.82
N TYR A 17 -17.37 -5.57 1.40
CA TYR A 17 -17.26 -4.30 0.69
C TYR A 17 -16.12 -3.49 1.28
N THR A 18 -15.25 -2.94 0.43
CA THR A 18 -14.15 -2.10 0.87
C THR A 18 -14.43 -0.65 0.52
N GLY A 19 -14.12 0.25 1.44
CA GLY A 19 -14.14 1.69 1.22
C GLY A 19 -12.82 2.31 1.60
N TYR A 20 -12.56 3.51 1.12
CA TYR A 20 -11.38 4.29 1.45
C TYR A 20 -11.78 5.70 1.86
N GLY A 21 -11.03 6.20 2.83
CA GLY A 21 -11.09 7.56 3.31
C GLY A 21 -10.22 7.74 4.54
N MET A 22 -10.19 8.94 5.05
CA MET A 22 -9.37 9.39 6.17
C MET A 22 -10.14 10.42 6.98
N SER A 23 -9.60 10.88 8.11
CA SER A 23 -10.27 11.89 8.93
C SER A 23 -10.55 13.17 8.14
N GLU A 24 -9.64 13.54 7.27
CA GLU A 24 -9.71 14.71 6.39
C GLU A 24 -10.80 14.60 5.34
N THR A 25 -11.31 13.40 5.07
CA THR A 25 -12.37 13.14 4.06
C THR A 25 -13.76 12.91 4.67
N ALA A 26 -13.92 12.97 5.98
CA ALA A 26 -15.15 12.97 6.78
C ALA A 26 -16.18 11.84 6.48
N PRO A 27 -15.86 10.57 6.57
CA PRO A 27 -14.58 9.88 6.47
C PRO A 27 -14.35 9.18 5.12
N LEU A 28 -15.36 9.15 4.20
CA LEU A 28 -15.39 8.26 3.03
C LEU A 28 -15.31 9.03 1.71
N ILE A 29 -14.47 8.56 0.78
CA ILE A 29 -14.39 9.11 -0.57
C ILE A 29 -14.57 8.07 -1.68
N SER A 30 -14.37 6.81 -1.38
CA SER A 30 -14.62 5.74 -2.35
C SER A 30 -15.19 4.50 -1.67
N LEU A 31 -15.94 3.71 -2.45
CA LEU A 31 -16.58 2.49 -1.98
C LEU A 31 -16.62 1.48 -3.11
N THR A 32 -16.45 0.20 -2.77
CA THR A 32 -16.72 -0.89 -3.70
C THR A 32 -18.19 -0.84 -4.11
N GLU A 33 -18.44 -0.73 -5.40
CA GLU A 33 -19.76 -0.65 -6.01
C GLU A 33 -20.02 -1.93 -6.81
N PHE A 34 -21.26 -2.41 -6.74
CA PHE A 34 -21.74 -3.50 -7.59
C PHE A 34 -22.90 -2.97 -8.42
N SER A 35 -22.76 -3.05 -9.73
CA SER A 35 -23.84 -2.76 -10.67
C SER A 35 -24.54 -4.07 -11.04
N LEU A 36 -25.86 -4.01 -11.20
CA LEU A 36 -26.63 -5.15 -11.69
C LEU A 36 -26.30 -5.49 -13.16
N ASP A 37 -25.72 -4.53 -13.88
CA ASP A 37 -25.34 -4.66 -15.29
C ASP A 37 -23.84 -5.02 -15.47
N GLU A 38 -23.15 -5.41 -14.40
CA GLU A 38 -21.74 -5.82 -14.53
C GLU A 38 -21.63 -7.19 -15.22
N PRO A 39 -20.60 -7.36 -16.08
CA PRO A 39 -20.34 -8.65 -16.70
C PRO A 39 -20.06 -9.71 -15.63
N GLU A 40 -20.43 -10.95 -15.90
CA GLU A 40 -20.04 -12.08 -15.06
C GLU A 40 -18.51 -12.11 -14.93
N MET A 41 -18.04 -12.15 -13.68
CA MET A 41 -16.63 -12.23 -13.34
C MET A 41 -16.33 -13.60 -12.72
N SER A 42 -15.09 -14.05 -12.86
CA SER A 42 -14.62 -15.19 -12.08
C SER A 42 -14.61 -14.83 -10.59
N GLU A 43 -14.70 -15.83 -9.72
CA GLU A 43 -14.65 -15.67 -8.27
C GLU A 43 -13.37 -14.91 -7.83
N ASP A 44 -12.23 -15.22 -8.45
CA ASP A 44 -10.96 -14.55 -8.13
C ASP A 44 -10.94 -13.07 -8.55
N GLU A 45 -11.52 -12.73 -9.70
CA GLU A 45 -11.67 -11.33 -10.15
C GLU A 45 -12.62 -10.55 -9.24
N ASP A 46 -13.74 -11.14 -8.81
CA ASP A 46 -14.67 -10.50 -7.89
C ASP A 46 -14.01 -10.24 -6.54
N ILE A 47 -13.26 -11.20 -5.99
CA ILE A 47 -12.53 -11.04 -4.74
C ILE A 47 -11.48 -9.94 -4.86
N THR A 48 -10.68 -9.94 -5.93
CA THR A 48 -9.67 -8.91 -6.16
C THR A 48 -10.32 -7.52 -6.21
N ARG A 49 -11.45 -7.38 -6.91
CA ARG A 49 -12.20 -6.12 -6.99
C ARG A 49 -12.75 -5.69 -5.64
N ARG A 50 -13.32 -6.62 -4.85
CA ARG A 50 -13.82 -6.35 -3.50
C ARG A 50 -12.72 -5.87 -2.54
N CYS A 51 -11.47 -6.29 -2.76
CA CYS A 51 -10.32 -5.87 -1.98
C CYS A 51 -9.68 -4.54 -2.43
N MET A 52 -10.12 -3.98 -3.56
CA MET A 52 -9.76 -2.62 -3.98
C MET A 52 -10.52 -1.58 -3.17
N THR A 53 -10.04 -0.33 -3.17
CA THR A 53 -10.64 0.74 -2.38
C THR A 53 -11.95 1.31 -2.96
N GLY A 54 -12.41 0.75 -4.06
CA GLY A 54 -13.69 1.12 -4.71
C GLY A 54 -13.59 2.26 -5.71
N LYS A 55 -14.74 2.75 -6.16
CA LYS A 55 -14.88 3.92 -7.03
C LYS A 55 -15.16 5.18 -6.20
N PRO A 56 -14.76 6.37 -6.65
CA PRO A 56 -15.14 7.62 -6.01
C PRO A 56 -16.66 7.72 -5.84
N VAL A 57 -17.12 8.12 -4.65
CA VAL A 57 -18.53 8.37 -4.42
C VAL A 57 -18.98 9.65 -5.11
N LEU A 58 -20.29 9.86 -5.22
CA LEU A 58 -20.85 11.03 -5.89
C LEU A 58 -20.23 12.34 -5.36
N MET A 59 -19.90 13.27 -6.26
CA MET A 59 -19.27 14.56 -6.02
C MET A 59 -17.78 14.51 -5.62
N VAL A 60 -17.12 13.36 -5.63
CA VAL A 60 -15.67 13.25 -5.46
C VAL A 60 -15.00 13.28 -6.83
N ASP A 61 -14.12 14.27 -7.03
CA ASP A 61 -13.15 14.29 -8.11
C ASP A 61 -11.83 13.74 -7.56
N ALA A 62 -11.43 12.56 -8.05
CA ALA A 62 -10.22 11.86 -7.66
C ALA A 62 -9.27 11.78 -8.84
N GLN A 63 -8.04 12.20 -8.65
CA GLN A 63 -6.99 12.17 -9.67
C GLN A 63 -5.71 11.54 -9.12
N ILE A 64 -4.88 11.07 -10.04
CA ILE A 64 -3.53 10.61 -9.74
C ILE A 64 -2.55 11.65 -10.28
N TRP A 65 -1.69 12.14 -9.39
CA TRP A 65 -0.68 13.13 -9.74
C TRP A 65 0.74 12.58 -9.63
N SER A 66 1.56 12.93 -10.63
CA SER A 66 3.00 12.66 -10.61
C SER A 66 3.71 13.51 -9.55
N SER A 67 4.99 13.23 -9.33
CA SER A 67 5.86 14.05 -8.45
C SER A 67 6.00 15.51 -8.92
N ASN A 68 5.58 15.84 -10.14
CA ASN A 68 5.59 17.20 -10.69
C ASN A 68 4.22 17.90 -10.55
N ASN A 69 3.30 17.34 -9.76
CA ASN A 69 1.93 17.85 -9.57
C ASN A 69 1.12 17.95 -10.88
N GLU A 70 1.30 16.98 -11.75
CA GLU A 70 0.55 16.84 -13.00
C GLU A 70 -0.29 15.58 -13.00
N SER A 71 -1.55 15.68 -13.47
CA SER A 71 -2.42 14.51 -13.61
C SER A 71 -1.87 13.54 -14.65
N VAL A 72 -1.77 12.26 -14.29
CA VAL A 72 -1.19 11.21 -15.16
C VAL A 72 -2.25 10.31 -15.81
N GLY A 73 -3.53 10.52 -15.50
CA GLY A 73 -4.63 9.74 -16.08
C GLY A 73 -4.85 8.39 -15.37
N THR A 74 -5.43 7.42 -16.10
CA THR A 74 -5.80 6.09 -15.56
C THR A 74 -4.87 4.99 -16.06
N GLY A 75 -4.81 3.88 -15.35
CA GLY A 75 -3.99 2.71 -15.66
C GLY A 75 -2.91 2.46 -14.62
N GLN A 76 -2.46 1.22 -14.51
CA GLN A 76 -1.47 0.80 -13.52
C GLN A 76 -0.10 1.48 -13.73
N ASP A 77 0.26 1.76 -14.99
CA ASP A 77 1.51 2.46 -15.33
C ASP A 77 1.49 3.94 -14.91
N ASN A 78 0.31 4.48 -14.61
CA ASN A 78 0.07 5.84 -14.17
C ASN A 78 -0.10 5.90 -12.65
N THR A 79 0.88 5.36 -11.91
CA THR A 79 0.91 5.40 -10.45
C THR A 79 1.47 6.73 -9.95
N GLY A 80 0.82 7.33 -8.96
CA GLY A 80 1.22 8.60 -8.36
C GLY A 80 0.44 8.88 -7.08
N GLU A 81 0.50 10.11 -6.57
CA GLU A 81 -0.27 10.49 -5.40
C GLU A 81 -1.75 10.63 -5.74
N LEU A 82 -2.60 10.03 -4.93
CA LEU A 82 -4.05 10.26 -4.98
C LEU A 82 -4.36 11.65 -4.43
N VAL A 83 -4.95 12.51 -5.26
CA VAL A 83 -5.42 13.82 -4.87
C VAL A 83 -6.92 13.92 -5.06
N LEU A 84 -7.57 14.68 -4.19
CA LEU A 84 -9.04 14.68 -4.05
C LEU A 84 -9.60 16.09 -4.07
N ARG A 85 -10.80 16.22 -4.64
CA ARG A 85 -11.65 17.40 -4.48
C ARG A 85 -13.09 16.97 -4.22
N ALA A 86 -13.68 17.45 -3.12
CA ALA A 86 -15.08 17.24 -2.78
C ALA A 86 -15.54 18.37 -1.83
N PRO A 87 -16.86 18.68 -1.76
CA PRO A 87 -17.36 19.83 -0.99
C PRO A 87 -17.25 19.67 0.53
N TRP A 88 -17.03 18.47 1.05
CA TRP A 88 -16.96 18.19 2.50
C TRP A 88 -15.55 17.95 3.04
N LEU A 89 -14.50 18.06 2.20
CA LEU A 89 -13.13 17.85 2.66
C LEU A 89 -12.71 18.90 3.69
N THR A 90 -11.88 18.50 4.66
CA THR A 90 -11.37 19.43 5.65
C THR A 90 -10.56 20.56 5.00
N GLN A 91 -10.71 21.79 5.50
CA GLN A 91 -10.01 22.94 4.92
C GLN A 91 -8.59 23.10 5.48
N SER A 92 -8.37 22.71 6.74
CA SER A 92 -7.10 22.88 7.42
C SER A 92 -7.07 22.08 8.72
N TYR A 93 -5.91 22.06 9.39
CA TYR A 93 -5.72 21.53 10.73
C TYR A 93 -5.81 22.62 11.79
N LEU A 94 -6.47 22.30 12.90
CA LEU A 94 -6.59 23.23 14.04
C LEU A 94 -5.21 23.56 14.61
N LYS A 95 -4.87 24.86 14.67
CA LYS A 95 -3.60 25.40 15.21
C LYS A 95 -2.34 24.83 14.52
N ASN A 96 -2.45 24.43 13.24
CA ASN A 96 -1.33 23.92 12.45
C ASN A 96 -1.48 24.41 11.00
N ASP A 97 -1.29 25.70 10.79
CA ASP A 97 -1.50 26.36 9.50
C ASP A 97 -0.52 25.85 8.42
N ASP A 98 0.69 25.46 8.80
CA ASP A 98 1.67 24.96 7.82
C ASP A 98 1.26 23.61 7.28
N ALA A 99 0.85 22.65 8.12
CA ALA A 99 0.29 21.39 7.65
C ALA A 99 -1.02 21.60 6.86
N GLY A 100 -1.81 22.64 7.21
CA GLY A 100 -3.01 23.00 6.44
C GLY A 100 -2.68 23.50 5.03
N LYS A 101 -1.57 24.23 4.86
CA LYS A 101 -1.09 24.66 3.53
C LYS A 101 -0.56 23.49 2.70
N GLU A 102 0.16 22.57 3.33
CA GLU A 102 0.67 21.36 2.65
C GLU A 102 -0.46 20.40 2.24
N LEU A 103 -1.60 20.46 2.94
CA LEU A 103 -2.76 19.63 2.63
C LEU A 103 -3.40 19.98 1.27
N TRP A 104 -3.32 21.23 0.83
CA TRP A 104 -3.99 21.73 -0.37
C TRP A 104 -3.00 22.34 -1.35
N GLU A 105 -2.97 21.83 -2.57
CA GLU A 105 -2.21 22.41 -3.68
C GLU A 105 -3.04 22.35 -4.97
N ASN A 106 -2.97 23.40 -5.76
CA ASN A 106 -3.69 23.52 -7.05
C ASN A 106 -5.20 23.17 -6.99
N GLY A 107 -5.85 23.41 -5.83
CA GLY A 107 -7.27 23.14 -5.62
C GLY A 107 -7.65 21.69 -5.32
N TYR A 108 -6.67 20.84 -5.08
CA TYR A 108 -6.85 19.45 -4.64
C TYR A 108 -6.24 19.22 -3.27
N MET A 109 -6.87 18.36 -2.49
CA MET A 109 -6.35 17.86 -1.23
C MET A 109 -5.40 16.70 -1.49
N HIS A 110 -4.20 16.77 -0.94
CA HIS A 110 -3.16 15.75 -1.01
C HIS A 110 -3.40 14.69 0.07
N THR A 111 -3.58 13.43 -0.34
CA THR A 111 -3.83 12.33 0.61
C THR A 111 -2.54 11.73 1.16
N GLN A 112 -1.41 11.95 0.49
CA GLN A 112 -0.13 11.26 0.72
C GLN A 112 -0.22 9.73 0.56
N ASP A 113 -1.27 9.23 -0.07
CA ASP A 113 -1.40 7.83 -0.46
C ASP A 113 -1.07 7.68 -1.95
N ILE A 114 -0.22 6.70 -2.27
CA ILE A 114 0.16 6.37 -3.64
C ILE A 114 -0.86 5.39 -4.20
N ALA A 115 -1.35 5.69 -5.38
CA ALA A 115 -2.43 4.93 -6.00
C ALA A 115 -2.34 4.95 -7.53
N TYR A 116 -3.17 4.13 -8.15
CA TYR A 116 -3.59 4.30 -9.54
C TYR A 116 -5.10 4.12 -9.65
N ILE A 117 -5.70 4.67 -10.70
CA ILE A 117 -7.11 4.49 -11.02
C ILE A 117 -7.19 3.60 -12.26
N ARG A 118 -7.91 2.48 -12.14
CA ARG A 118 -8.16 1.58 -13.27
C ARG A 118 -9.07 2.24 -14.33
N PRO A 119 -9.05 1.74 -15.59
CA PRO A 119 -9.96 2.24 -16.63
C PRO A 119 -11.46 2.14 -16.27
N ASP A 120 -11.83 1.20 -15.39
CA ASP A 120 -13.19 1.02 -14.88
C ASP A 120 -13.53 1.95 -13.69
N GLY A 121 -12.59 2.83 -13.30
CA GLY A 121 -12.75 3.82 -12.24
C GLY A 121 -12.42 3.34 -10.83
N TYR A 122 -12.03 2.06 -10.65
CA TYR A 122 -11.61 1.57 -9.34
C TYR A 122 -10.26 2.14 -8.94
N ILE A 123 -10.17 2.64 -7.70
CA ILE A 123 -8.92 3.11 -7.10
C ILE A 123 -8.18 1.94 -6.45
N ARG A 124 -6.89 1.83 -6.70
CA ARG A 124 -5.99 0.90 -6.00
C ARG A 124 -4.92 1.69 -5.26
N ILE A 125 -5.00 1.71 -3.93
CA ILE A 125 -3.92 2.22 -3.09
C ILE A 125 -2.78 1.20 -3.11
N THR A 126 -1.59 1.65 -3.42
CA THR A 126 -0.39 0.80 -3.48
C THR A 126 0.54 1.01 -2.31
N ASP A 127 0.67 2.24 -1.80
CA ASP A 127 1.48 2.55 -0.63
C ASP A 127 1.15 3.94 -0.06
N ARG A 128 1.92 4.38 0.94
CA ARG A 128 1.97 5.77 1.39
C ARG A 128 3.22 6.47 0.88
N LEU A 129 3.09 7.75 0.54
CA LEU A 129 4.20 8.56 0.01
C LEU A 129 5.44 8.55 0.93
N LYS A 130 5.22 8.49 2.25
CA LYS A 130 6.27 8.40 3.28
C LYS A 130 6.85 7.00 3.47
N ASP A 131 6.15 5.95 3.00
CA ASP A 131 6.51 4.55 3.20
C ASP A 131 6.99 3.90 1.90
N VAL A 132 6.68 4.51 0.74
CA VAL A 132 7.21 4.09 -0.56
C VAL A 132 8.74 4.17 -0.56
N ILE A 133 9.38 3.15 -1.10
CA ILE A 133 10.84 3.03 -1.11
C ILE A 133 11.36 3.59 -2.44
N LYS A 134 12.23 4.60 -2.36
CA LYS A 134 12.77 5.29 -3.54
C LYS A 134 14.12 4.73 -3.93
N SER A 135 14.13 3.76 -4.86
CA SER A 135 15.34 3.05 -5.28
C SER A 135 15.69 3.39 -6.72
N GLY A 136 16.83 4.04 -6.94
CA GLY A 136 17.32 4.37 -8.27
C GLY A 136 16.40 5.30 -9.09
N GLY A 137 15.56 6.12 -8.43
CA GLY A 137 14.57 6.98 -9.06
C GLY A 137 13.21 6.33 -9.28
N GLU A 138 13.08 5.03 -9.01
CA GLU A 138 11.85 4.27 -9.12
C GLU A 138 11.16 4.11 -7.75
N TRP A 139 9.85 4.00 -7.77
CA TRP A 139 9.05 3.79 -6.58
C TRP A 139 8.74 2.30 -6.39
N ILE A 140 9.05 1.79 -5.20
CA ILE A 140 8.78 0.41 -4.80
C ILE A 140 7.72 0.42 -3.70
N SER A 141 6.61 -0.28 -3.92
CA SER A 141 5.58 -0.43 -2.91
C SER A 141 6.04 -1.38 -1.80
N SER A 142 6.16 -0.86 -0.59
CA SER A 142 6.46 -1.65 0.59
C SER A 142 5.32 -2.62 0.92
N LEU A 143 4.07 -2.21 0.72
CA LEU A 143 2.86 -3.02 0.96
C LEU A 143 2.74 -4.20 -0.01
N GLU A 144 3.14 -4.01 -1.26
CA GLU A 144 3.12 -5.08 -2.26
C GLU A 144 4.11 -6.19 -1.90
N ILE A 145 5.32 -5.80 -1.50
CA ILE A 145 6.33 -6.77 -1.02
C ILE A 145 5.85 -7.47 0.26
N GLU A 146 5.27 -6.75 1.22
CA GLU A 146 4.67 -7.32 2.43
C GLU A 146 3.60 -8.36 2.09
N THR A 147 2.72 -8.03 1.14
CA THR A 147 1.68 -8.95 0.66
C THR A 147 2.29 -10.23 0.10
N ILE A 148 3.31 -10.13 -0.75
CA ILE A 148 4.00 -11.27 -1.35
C ILE A 148 4.67 -12.14 -0.28
N LEU A 149 5.44 -11.52 0.63
CA LEU A 149 6.17 -12.26 1.67
C LEU A 149 5.23 -12.91 2.69
N SER A 150 4.07 -12.32 2.96
CA SER A 150 3.04 -12.88 3.85
C SER A 150 2.42 -14.17 3.34
N LEU A 151 2.55 -14.48 2.05
CA LEU A 151 2.08 -15.74 1.46
C LEU A 151 2.93 -16.95 1.90
N HIS A 152 4.13 -16.72 2.45
CA HIS A 152 4.95 -17.82 2.95
C HIS A 152 4.32 -18.45 4.20
N PRO A 153 4.12 -19.77 4.24
CA PRO A 153 3.40 -20.44 5.33
C PRO A 153 4.07 -20.28 6.71
N ALA A 154 5.37 -20.03 6.76
CA ALA A 154 6.15 -19.79 7.98
C ALA A 154 6.03 -18.35 8.51
N VAL A 155 5.58 -17.38 7.72
CA VAL A 155 5.47 -15.99 8.12
C VAL A 155 4.22 -15.76 8.95
N ALA A 156 4.39 -15.19 10.15
CA ALA A 156 3.30 -14.77 11.02
C ALA A 156 2.95 -13.30 10.80
N ASP A 157 3.97 -12.43 10.64
CA ASP A 157 3.81 -11.00 10.39
C ASP A 157 5.03 -10.50 9.61
N VAL A 158 4.87 -9.45 8.80
CA VAL A 158 5.95 -8.89 7.99
C VAL A 158 5.76 -7.40 7.78
N SER A 159 6.84 -6.65 7.85
CA SER A 159 6.87 -5.24 7.45
C SER A 159 8.11 -4.95 6.61
N VAL A 160 7.94 -4.11 5.59
CA VAL A 160 9.03 -3.71 4.68
C VAL A 160 9.22 -2.21 4.77
N ILE A 161 10.49 -1.82 4.96
CA ILE A 161 10.90 -0.42 5.06
C ILE A 161 12.03 -0.12 4.08
N GLY A 162 12.16 1.14 3.67
CA GLY A 162 13.34 1.63 2.96
C GLY A 162 14.49 1.85 3.94
N ILE A 163 15.65 1.32 3.61
CA ILE A 163 16.92 1.65 4.28
C ILE A 163 17.85 2.36 3.28
N ARG A 164 18.69 3.24 3.79
CA ARG A 164 19.63 3.98 2.94
C ARG A 164 20.60 3.05 2.21
N ASP A 165 20.82 3.34 0.93
CA ASP A 165 21.77 2.66 0.07
C ASP A 165 22.62 3.71 -0.66
N LYS A 166 23.96 3.51 -0.68
CA LYS A 166 24.91 4.48 -1.27
C LYS A 166 24.74 4.64 -2.78
N GLN A 167 24.29 3.61 -3.48
CA GLN A 167 24.18 3.60 -4.94
C GLN A 167 22.75 3.94 -5.39
N TRP A 168 21.75 3.44 -4.69
CA TRP A 168 20.36 3.47 -5.14
C TRP A 168 19.47 4.44 -4.36
N GLY A 169 20.03 5.14 -3.36
CA GLY A 169 19.28 6.01 -2.44
C GLY A 169 18.63 5.20 -1.33
N GLU A 170 17.70 4.33 -1.66
CA GLU A 170 17.07 3.39 -0.72
C GLU A 170 17.00 1.98 -1.30
N ARG A 171 16.98 0.98 -0.41
CA ARG A 171 16.70 -0.42 -0.73
C ARG A 171 15.72 -1.01 0.28
N PRO A 172 14.85 -1.96 -0.15
CA PRO A 172 13.93 -2.62 0.77
C PRO A 172 14.67 -3.48 1.80
N LEU A 173 14.28 -3.34 3.08
CA LEU A 173 14.57 -4.26 4.19
C LEU A 173 13.27 -4.92 4.63
N ALA A 174 13.22 -6.25 4.64
CA ALA A 174 12.11 -7.01 5.16
C ALA A 174 12.36 -7.42 6.63
N LEU A 175 11.46 -7.01 7.52
CA LEU A 175 11.39 -7.42 8.92
C LEU A 175 10.30 -8.47 9.07
N ILE A 176 10.66 -9.68 9.53
CA ILE A 176 9.80 -10.86 9.47
C ILE A 176 9.66 -11.48 10.85
N VAL A 177 8.43 -11.71 11.25
CA VAL A 177 8.09 -12.52 12.42
C VAL A 177 7.71 -13.91 11.93
N LEU A 178 8.42 -14.93 12.37
CA LEU A 178 8.11 -16.32 12.06
C LEU A 178 7.04 -16.88 12.99
N LYS A 179 6.25 -17.83 12.50
CA LYS A 179 5.36 -18.61 13.35
C LYS A 179 6.13 -19.46 14.36
N PRO A 180 5.59 -19.76 15.53
CA PRO A 180 6.31 -20.50 16.58
C PRO A 180 6.86 -21.86 16.13
N ASN A 181 6.19 -22.53 15.21
CA ASN A 181 6.54 -23.85 14.68
C ASN A 181 7.38 -23.80 13.38
N ALA A 182 7.93 -22.65 13.01
CA ALA A 182 8.62 -22.45 11.75
C ALA A 182 10.00 -21.76 11.92
N GLN A 183 10.63 -21.93 13.07
CA GLN A 183 11.89 -21.26 13.43
C GLN A 183 13.10 -21.75 12.62
N ASP A 184 13.00 -22.89 11.95
CA ASP A 184 14.04 -23.43 11.07
C ASP A 184 14.00 -22.85 9.64
N THR A 185 13.05 -21.94 9.34
CA THR A 185 12.92 -21.30 8.03
C THR A 185 14.11 -20.41 7.76
N SER A 186 14.74 -20.59 6.61
CA SER A 186 15.85 -19.75 6.18
C SER A 186 15.40 -18.47 5.49
N VAL A 187 16.30 -17.49 5.39
CA VAL A 187 16.06 -16.28 4.58
C VAL A 187 15.85 -16.64 3.11
N ASP A 188 16.56 -17.63 2.58
CA ASP A 188 16.49 -18.04 1.17
C ASP A 188 15.09 -18.62 0.84
N ASP A 189 14.46 -19.33 1.76
CA ASP A 189 13.10 -19.85 1.56
C ASP A 189 12.09 -18.72 1.36
N ILE A 190 12.21 -17.67 2.16
CA ILE A 190 11.31 -16.49 2.06
C ILE A 190 11.64 -15.65 0.84
N LYS A 191 12.94 -15.44 0.55
CA LYS A 191 13.39 -14.69 -0.61
C LYS A 191 12.93 -15.32 -1.92
N ALA A 192 12.89 -16.65 -2.00
CA ALA A 192 12.43 -17.38 -3.18
C ALA A 192 10.98 -17.01 -3.59
N ILE A 193 10.12 -16.61 -2.64
CA ILE A 193 8.75 -16.13 -2.97
C ILE A 193 8.81 -14.77 -3.67
N ALA A 194 9.65 -13.84 -3.20
CA ALA A 194 9.83 -12.55 -3.86
C ALA A 194 10.44 -12.71 -5.26
N GLU A 195 11.39 -13.63 -5.43
CA GLU A 195 12.00 -13.94 -6.73
C GLU A 195 10.98 -14.53 -7.71
N LYS A 196 10.11 -15.42 -7.25
CA LYS A 196 8.99 -15.93 -8.07
C LYS A 196 8.00 -14.83 -8.47
N ALA A 197 7.78 -13.83 -7.61
CA ALA A 197 6.94 -12.70 -7.95
C ALA A 197 7.58 -11.83 -9.04
N VAL A 198 8.91 -11.70 -9.07
CA VAL A 198 9.64 -11.05 -10.17
C VAL A 198 9.46 -11.83 -11.48
N GLU A 199 9.62 -13.15 -11.45
CA GLU A 199 9.43 -14.02 -12.65
C GLU A 199 8.01 -13.89 -13.25
N ARG A 200 7.02 -13.62 -12.39
CA ARG A 200 5.62 -13.40 -12.79
C ARG A 200 5.32 -11.95 -13.19
N GLY A 201 6.31 -11.04 -13.09
CA GLY A 201 6.12 -9.63 -13.41
C GLY A 201 5.27 -8.86 -12.39
N ILE A 202 5.09 -9.40 -11.17
CA ILE A 202 4.31 -8.75 -10.10
C ILE A 202 5.11 -7.61 -9.50
N ILE A 203 6.39 -7.83 -9.18
CA ILE A 203 7.31 -6.80 -8.70
C ILE A 203 8.55 -6.73 -9.59
N PRO A 204 9.19 -5.55 -9.72
CA PRO A 204 10.45 -5.44 -10.43
C PRO A 204 11.59 -6.12 -9.65
N LYS A 205 12.67 -6.50 -10.35
CA LYS A 205 13.84 -7.17 -9.74
C LYS A 205 14.43 -6.37 -8.57
N TYR A 206 14.44 -5.04 -8.68
CA TYR A 206 14.92 -4.15 -7.62
C TYR A 206 13.95 -4.04 -6.44
N GLY A 207 12.73 -4.54 -6.55
CA GLY A 207 11.76 -4.67 -5.47
C GLY A 207 12.04 -5.84 -4.51
N VAL A 208 12.86 -6.81 -4.90
CA VAL A 208 13.30 -7.86 -3.97
C VAL A 208 14.10 -7.23 -2.83
N PRO A 209 13.74 -7.47 -1.55
CA PRO A 209 14.48 -6.93 -0.43
C PRO A 209 15.96 -7.26 -0.51
N SER A 210 16.81 -6.25 -0.32
CA SER A 210 18.27 -6.43 -0.26
C SER A 210 18.71 -7.09 1.05
N GLN A 211 17.89 -6.94 2.10
CA GLN A 211 18.13 -7.51 3.41
C GLN A 211 16.84 -8.08 3.99
N PHE A 212 16.98 -9.18 4.74
CA PHE A 212 15.92 -9.84 5.49
C PHE A 212 16.35 -10.01 6.93
N LYS A 213 15.47 -9.68 7.88
CA LYS A 213 15.72 -9.86 9.31
C LYS A 213 14.56 -10.56 9.97
N PHE A 214 14.88 -11.63 10.69
CA PHE A 214 13.92 -12.24 11.62
C PHE A 214 13.90 -11.45 12.93
N VAL A 215 12.72 -11.08 13.36
CA VAL A 215 12.47 -10.31 14.58
C VAL A 215 11.41 -11.01 15.43
N ASN A 216 11.42 -10.78 16.74
CA ASN A 216 10.42 -11.39 17.62
C ASN A 216 9.05 -10.73 17.48
N GLU A 217 9.03 -9.41 17.26
CA GLU A 217 7.83 -8.62 17.09
C GLU A 217 8.08 -7.40 16.22
N LEU A 218 7.02 -6.85 15.63
CA LEU A 218 7.06 -5.59 14.87
C LEU A 218 6.46 -4.46 15.71
N PRO A 219 7.13 -3.28 15.79
CA PRO A 219 6.56 -2.09 16.42
C PRO A 219 5.18 -1.75 15.85
N LYS A 220 4.22 -1.47 16.73
CA LYS A 220 2.84 -1.12 16.34
C LYS A 220 2.42 0.20 16.97
N THR A 221 1.61 0.95 16.24
CA THR A 221 0.95 2.15 16.75
C THR A 221 -0.11 1.79 17.79
N SER A 222 -0.62 2.79 18.51
CA SER A 222 -1.71 2.61 19.49
C SER A 222 -2.98 1.97 18.92
N VAL A 223 -3.17 2.03 17.61
CA VAL A 223 -4.29 1.43 16.88
C VAL A 223 -3.95 0.08 16.22
N GLY A 224 -2.79 -0.50 16.56
CA GLY A 224 -2.37 -1.83 16.11
C GLY A 224 -1.78 -1.91 14.70
N LYS A 225 -1.58 -0.78 14.00
CA LYS A 225 -0.91 -0.75 12.69
C LYS A 225 0.60 -0.77 12.86
N HIS A 226 1.34 -1.30 11.88
CA HIS A 226 2.80 -1.26 11.87
C HIS A 226 3.32 0.18 11.96
N ASP A 227 4.24 0.44 12.90
CA ASP A 227 4.90 1.74 13.04
C ASP A 227 6.22 1.74 12.25
N LYS A 228 6.11 1.94 10.94
CA LYS A 228 7.27 1.99 10.05
C LYS A 228 8.24 3.12 10.37
N LYS A 229 7.77 4.20 11.04
CA LYS A 229 8.65 5.28 11.47
C LYS A 229 9.62 4.77 12.54
N VAL A 230 9.11 4.12 13.59
CA VAL A 230 9.94 3.52 14.64
C VAL A 230 10.86 2.45 14.05
N MET A 231 10.36 1.62 13.13
CA MET A 231 11.20 0.62 12.46
C MET A 231 12.36 1.27 11.70
N ARG A 232 12.11 2.34 10.94
CA ARG A 232 13.20 3.07 10.24
C ARG A 232 14.23 3.65 11.23
N GLU A 233 13.79 4.21 12.35
CA GLU A 233 14.67 4.72 13.39
C GLU A 233 15.54 3.60 14.00
N MET A 234 14.96 2.42 14.26
CA MET A 234 15.68 1.26 14.81
C MET A 234 16.74 0.67 13.85
N TYR A 235 16.54 0.84 12.54
CA TYR A 235 17.39 0.22 11.52
C TYR A 235 18.14 1.23 10.64
N ALA A 236 18.04 2.56 10.94
CA ALA A 236 18.68 3.63 10.15
C ALA A 236 20.20 3.49 10.03
N ASP A 237 20.87 3.01 11.11
CA ASP A 237 22.32 2.91 11.18
C ASP A 237 22.88 1.58 10.63
N GLN A 238 22.04 0.74 10.02
CA GLN A 238 22.47 -0.56 9.50
C GLN A 238 22.95 -0.48 8.04
N THR A 239 23.32 0.70 7.58
CA THR A 239 23.92 0.98 6.29
C THR A 239 25.44 0.73 6.31
N GLU A 240 25.89 -0.46 6.69
CA GLU A 240 27.27 -0.88 6.42
C GLU A 240 27.29 -2.37 6.05
N VAL A 241 27.26 -2.63 4.75
CA VAL A 241 28.09 -3.65 4.12
C VAL A 241 28.57 -3.08 2.80
#